data_8a38787d61851a5c23f873c50f5bb261
#
_entry.id   8a38787d61851a5c23f873c50f5bb261
#
_cell.length_a   1.000
_cell.length_b   1.000
_cell.length_c   1.000
_cell.angle_alpha   90.00
_cell.angle_beta   90.00
_cell.angle_gamma   90.00
#
_symmetry.space_group_name_H-M   'P 1'
#
loop_
_entity.id
_entity.type
_entity.pdbx_description
1 polymer ?
#
loop_
_entity_poly.entity_id
_entity_poly.type
_entity_poly.pdbx_seq_one_letter_code
_entity_poly.pdbx_strand_id
1 'polypeptide(L)'
;IFIRSNRGIVMTPEGEEFIGYAKQVVEQYHLLEKRYMNSETKKKFSVSMQHYSFAVKAFVEMVKSVGMEEYEFAIHETQTNQVIENVRSMKSELGVLFLSEFNEAVLLKLFREYDLEFEELFACDTYVYLWKGHPLAAQSQICMAELEEYPCLVFEQGKNNSFYFAEEMKSTYEYKRIIKADDR
;
A
#
# COMPACT_ATOMS: atom_id res chain seq x y z
N ILE A 1 -17.89 12.56 22.76
CA ILE A 1 -16.70 12.70 21.90
C ILE A 1 -15.46 12.98 22.73
N PHE A 2 -15.53 13.89 23.72
CA PHE A 2 -14.40 14.22 24.58
C PHE A 2 -14.78 14.18 26.05
N ILE A 3 -13.87 13.69 26.89
CA ILE A 3 -13.98 13.71 28.34
C ILE A 3 -12.91 14.65 28.88
N ARG A 4 -13.33 15.58 29.73
CA ARG A 4 -12.39 16.46 30.47
C ARG A 4 -11.93 15.75 31.75
N SER A 5 -10.62 15.67 31.94
CA SER A 5 -9.99 15.13 33.12
C SER A 5 -9.06 16.15 33.75
N ASN A 6 -8.60 15.90 34.98
CA ASN A 6 -7.59 16.75 35.65
C ASN A 6 -6.23 16.78 34.90
N ARG A 7 -6.04 15.89 33.89
CA ARG A 7 -4.83 15.81 33.07
C ARG A 7 -5.04 16.36 31.66
N GLY A 8 -6.21 16.96 31.37
CA GLY A 8 -6.54 17.49 30.04
C GLY A 8 -7.80 16.87 29.43
N ILE A 9 -7.94 16.99 28.12
CA ILE A 9 -9.06 16.45 27.34
C ILE A 9 -8.61 15.15 26.71
N VAL A 10 -9.43 14.11 26.87
CA VAL A 10 -9.21 12.78 26.26
C VAL A 10 -10.40 12.46 25.39
N MET A 11 -10.16 11.85 24.25
CA MET A 11 -11.20 11.41 23.32
C MET A 11 -11.84 10.12 23.84
N THR A 12 -13.17 10.00 23.67
CA THR A 12 -13.87 8.75 23.97
C THR A 12 -13.77 7.80 22.79
N PRO A 13 -14.02 6.47 22.94
CA PRO A 13 -14.09 5.55 21.81
C PRO A 13 -15.07 6.00 20.73
N GLU A 14 -16.25 6.48 21.11
CA GLU A 14 -17.24 7.06 20.20
C GLU A 14 -16.72 8.36 19.55
N GLY A 15 -15.83 9.07 20.25
CA GLY A 15 -15.14 10.25 19.72
C GLY A 15 -14.13 9.89 18.65
N GLU A 16 -13.38 8.82 18.84
CA GLU A 16 -12.43 8.30 17.83
C GLU A 16 -13.17 7.86 16.57
N GLU A 17 -14.27 7.13 16.72
CA GLU A 17 -15.12 6.71 15.62
C GLU A 17 -15.69 7.93 14.87
N PHE A 18 -16.28 8.89 15.60
CA PHE A 18 -16.81 10.12 15.01
C PHE A 18 -15.75 10.90 14.24
N ILE A 19 -14.55 11.06 14.80
CA ILE A 19 -13.45 11.77 14.14
C ILE A 19 -13.01 11.03 12.87
N GLY A 20 -13.06 9.70 12.87
CA GLY A 20 -12.81 8.87 11.69
C GLY A 20 -13.75 9.25 10.54
N TYR A 21 -15.06 9.24 10.79
CA TYR A 21 -16.06 9.64 9.80
C TYR A 21 -15.97 11.13 9.43
N ALA A 22 -15.77 12.01 10.41
CA ALA A 22 -15.64 13.44 10.14
C ALA A 22 -14.45 13.76 9.23
N LYS A 23 -13.31 13.08 9.41
CA LYS A 23 -12.16 13.21 8.48
C LYS A 23 -12.52 12.82 7.05
N GLN A 24 -13.23 11.71 6.87
CA GLN A 24 -13.68 11.27 5.53
C GLN A 24 -14.57 12.34 4.87
N VAL A 25 -15.52 12.91 5.60
CA VAL A 25 -16.39 13.98 5.09
C VAL A 25 -15.59 15.21 4.69
N VAL A 26 -14.64 15.63 5.52
CA VAL A 26 -13.78 16.79 5.24
C VAL A 26 -12.89 16.53 4.02
N GLU A 27 -12.33 15.33 3.91
CA GLU A 27 -11.53 14.93 2.75
C GLU A 27 -12.37 14.94 1.45
N GLN A 28 -13.60 14.39 1.49
CA GLN A 28 -14.52 14.46 0.37
C GLN A 28 -14.90 15.90 0.01
N TYR A 29 -15.12 16.75 1.00
CA TYR A 29 -15.39 18.17 0.79
C TYR A 29 -14.20 18.86 0.10
N HIS A 30 -12.97 18.62 0.55
CA HIS A 30 -11.78 19.17 -0.09
C HIS A 30 -11.59 18.68 -1.53
N LEU A 31 -11.98 17.44 -1.82
CA LEU A 31 -11.96 16.92 -3.19
C LEU A 31 -12.96 17.67 -4.07
N LEU A 32 -14.17 17.93 -3.56
CA LEU A 32 -15.17 18.74 -4.27
C LEU A 32 -14.68 20.18 -4.50
N GLU A 33 -14.12 20.83 -3.47
CA GLU A 33 -13.51 22.14 -3.62
C GLU A 33 -12.41 22.16 -4.69
N LYS A 34 -11.48 21.21 -4.62
CA LYS A 34 -10.39 21.10 -5.58
C LYS A 34 -10.89 20.87 -7.00
N ARG A 35 -11.94 20.04 -7.17
CA ARG A 35 -12.47 19.70 -8.48
C ARG A 35 -13.32 20.78 -9.13
N TYR A 36 -14.09 21.54 -8.33
CA TYR A 36 -15.13 22.45 -8.85
C TYR A 36 -14.91 23.92 -8.50
N MET A 37 -14.16 24.25 -7.44
CA MET A 37 -13.97 25.64 -7.02
C MET A 37 -12.61 26.22 -7.38
N ASN A 38 -11.56 25.39 -7.47
CA ASN A 38 -10.27 25.84 -7.98
C ASN A 38 -10.21 25.66 -9.49
N SER A 39 -10.54 26.74 -10.19
CA SER A 39 -10.54 26.81 -11.67
C SER A 39 -9.15 26.83 -12.29
N GLU A 40 -8.10 26.51 -11.57
CA GLU A 40 -6.77 26.31 -12.15
C GLU A 40 -6.60 24.86 -12.55
N THR A 41 -6.32 24.69 -13.81
CA THR A 41 -6.37 23.50 -14.65
C THR A 41 -5.25 22.48 -14.38
N LYS A 42 -4.75 22.35 -13.14
CA LYS A 42 -3.75 21.33 -12.82
C LYS A 42 -4.37 19.94 -12.84
N LYS A 43 -3.85 19.09 -13.70
CA LYS A 43 -4.18 17.67 -13.66
C LYS A 43 -3.67 17.07 -12.34
N LYS A 44 -4.55 16.44 -11.57
CA LYS A 44 -4.18 15.76 -10.31
C LYS A 44 -4.37 14.28 -10.50
N PHE A 45 -3.40 13.53 -10.02
CA PHE A 45 -3.45 12.08 -10.03
C PHE A 45 -2.50 11.52 -8.99
N SER A 46 -2.95 10.57 -8.19
CA SER A 46 -2.12 9.90 -7.21
C SER A 46 -2.30 8.39 -7.23
N VAL A 47 -1.20 7.69 -7.00
CA VAL A 47 -1.15 6.24 -6.94
C VAL A 47 -0.53 5.82 -5.62
N SER A 48 -1.17 4.89 -4.93
CA SER A 48 -0.57 4.19 -3.79
C SER A 48 -0.19 2.77 -4.18
N MET A 49 0.96 2.30 -3.74
CA MET A 49 1.47 0.98 -4.11
C MET A 49 2.37 0.40 -3.02
N GLN A 50 2.56 -0.90 -3.07
CA GLN A 50 3.67 -1.57 -2.41
C GLN A 50 4.97 -1.32 -3.18
N HIS A 51 6.07 -1.97 -2.81
CA HIS A 51 7.40 -1.78 -3.41
C HIS A 51 7.52 -2.39 -4.82
N TYR A 52 6.92 -1.74 -5.81
CA TYR A 52 6.90 -2.24 -7.19
C TYR A 52 7.64 -1.33 -8.17
N SER A 53 8.85 -1.70 -8.51
CA SER A 53 9.66 -0.96 -9.49
C SER A 53 9.00 -0.83 -10.87
N PHE A 54 8.18 -1.81 -11.30
CA PHE A 54 7.43 -1.73 -12.55
C PHE A 54 6.37 -0.63 -12.51
N ALA A 55 5.67 -0.48 -11.38
CA ALA A 55 4.63 0.53 -11.21
C ALA A 55 5.24 1.94 -11.11
N VAL A 56 6.36 2.09 -10.40
CA VAL A 56 7.14 3.35 -10.40
C VAL A 56 7.57 3.73 -11.82
N LYS A 57 8.08 2.76 -12.59
CA LYS A 57 8.46 3.01 -13.99
C LYS A 57 7.28 3.43 -14.85
N ALA A 58 6.14 2.75 -14.73
CA ALA A 58 4.92 3.11 -15.46
C ALA A 58 4.44 4.52 -15.08
N PHE A 59 4.46 4.87 -13.80
CA PHE A 59 4.14 6.21 -13.33
C PHE A 59 5.06 7.28 -13.94
N VAL A 60 6.36 7.04 -13.95
CA VAL A 60 7.32 7.98 -14.56
C VAL A 60 7.07 8.14 -16.07
N GLU A 61 6.78 7.06 -16.79
CA GLU A 61 6.47 7.16 -18.24
C GLU A 61 5.14 7.92 -18.47
N MET A 62 4.14 7.71 -17.63
CA MET A 62 2.91 8.49 -17.65
C MET A 62 3.20 9.98 -17.44
N VAL A 63 3.99 10.36 -16.43
CA VAL A 63 4.36 11.76 -16.16
C VAL A 63 5.05 12.38 -17.38
N LYS A 64 5.98 11.66 -18.01
CA LYS A 64 6.65 12.13 -19.23
C LYS A 64 5.68 12.38 -20.39
N SER A 65 4.60 11.59 -20.50
CA SER A 65 3.61 11.73 -21.57
C SER A 65 2.74 12.99 -21.45
N VAL A 66 2.63 13.56 -20.25
CA VAL A 66 1.82 14.79 -20.00
C VAL A 66 2.48 16.05 -20.57
N GLY A 67 3.80 16.02 -20.75
CA GLY A 67 4.53 17.13 -21.39
C GLY A 67 4.64 18.37 -20.49
N MET A 68 4.36 19.55 -21.04
CA MET A 68 4.51 20.86 -20.37
C MET A 68 3.24 21.35 -19.67
N GLU A 69 2.20 20.53 -19.58
CA GLU A 69 0.97 20.89 -18.89
C GLU A 69 1.19 20.98 -17.36
N GLU A 70 0.45 21.84 -16.70
CA GLU A 70 0.48 21.91 -15.24
C GLU A 70 -0.15 20.65 -14.61
N TYR A 71 0.56 20.01 -13.72
CA TYR A 71 0.05 18.84 -13.00
C TYR A 71 0.56 18.81 -11.53
N GLU A 72 -0.17 18.05 -10.73
CA GLU A 72 0.21 17.66 -9.37
C GLU A 72 0.01 16.15 -9.26
N PHE A 73 1.04 15.38 -9.49
CA PHE A 73 0.98 13.93 -9.42
C PHE A 73 1.74 13.43 -8.20
N ALA A 74 1.22 12.41 -7.55
CA ALA A 74 1.82 11.81 -6.38
C ALA A 74 1.93 10.28 -6.52
N ILE A 75 3.00 9.72 -6.01
CA ILE A 75 3.20 8.29 -5.85
C ILE A 75 3.51 8.02 -4.38
N HIS A 76 2.81 7.07 -3.79
CA HIS A 76 2.98 6.68 -2.39
C HIS A 76 3.36 5.21 -2.34
N GLU A 77 4.62 4.92 -2.04
CA GLU A 77 5.06 3.57 -1.68
C GLU A 77 4.78 3.36 -0.20
N THR A 78 3.97 2.35 0.14
CA THR A 78 3.52 2.16 1.51
C THR A 78 2.95 0.75 1.73
N GLN A 79 2.60 0.45 2.98
CA GLN A 79 2.06 -0.82 3.44
C GLN A 79 0.71 -1.15 2.78
N THR A 80 0.41 -2.43 2.61
CA THR A 80 -0.81 -2.92 1.94
C THR A 80 -2.09 -2.29 2.48
N ASN A 81 -2.24 -2.26 3.81
CA ASN A 81 -3.42 -1.64 4.42
C ASN A 81 -3.51 -0.14 4.09
N GLN A 82 -2.38 0.56 4.08
CA GLN A 82 -2.36 1.98 3.76
C GLN A 82 -2.65 2.24 2.28
N VAL A 83 -2.25 1.35 1.37
CA VAL A 83 -2.66 1.40 -0.04
C VAL A 83 -4.18 1.37 -0.14
N ILE A 84 -4.81 0.40 0.51
CA ILE A 84 -6.27 0.23 0.52
C ILE A 84 -6.97 1.47 1.12
N GLU A 85 -6.50 1.96 2.27
CA GLU A 85 -7.08 3.15 2.92
C GLU A 85 -6.90 4.42 2.08
N ASN A 86 -5.77 4.58 1.40
CA ASN A 86 -5.55 5.73 0.53
C ASN A 86 -6.53 5.76 -0.66
N VAL A 87 -6.86 4.59 -1.23
CA VAL A 87 -7.86 4.51 -2.30
C VAL A 87 -9.27 4.71 -1.74
N ARG A 88 -9.61 4.05 -0.64
CA ARG A 88 -10.89 4.19 0.02
C ARG A 88 -11.21 5.64 0.39
N SER A 89 -10.23 6.36 0.93
CA SER A 89 -10.37 7.77 1.33
C SER A 89 -10.20 8.74 0.16
N MET A 90 -10.00 8.25 -1.05
CA MET A 90 -9.71 9.03 -2.24
C MET A 90 -8.46 9.93 -2.12
N LYS A 91 -7.53 9.58 -1.27
CA LYS A 91 -6.20 10.17 -1.23
C LYS A 91 -5.37 9.73 -2.45
N SER A 92 -5.67 8.54 -2.98
CA SER A 92 -5.13 8.04 -4.25
C SER A 92 -6.27 7.54 -5.12
N GLU A 93 -6.20 7.83 -6.41
CA GLU A 93 -7.16 7.35 -7.41
C GLU A 93 -6.97 5.87 -7.73
N LEU A 94 -5.73 5.37 -7.60
CA LEU A 94 -5.40 3.97 -7.84
C LEU A 94 -4.54 3.40 -6.70
N GLY A 95 -4.78 2.11 -6.43
CA GLY A 95 -3.93 1.28 -5.59
C GLY A 95 -3.32 0.14 -6.39
N VAL A 96 -2.03 -0.11 -6.26
CA VAL A 96 -1.37 -1.26 -6.88
C VAL A 96 -0.91 -2.20 -5.79
N LEU A 97 -1.42 -3.43 -5.81
CA LEU A 97 -1.06 -4.48 -4.87
C LEU A 97 -1.14 -5.85 -5.56
N PHE A 98 -0.66 -6.91 -4.92
CA PHE A 98 -0.77 -8.25 -5.47
C PHE A 98 -1.81 -9.10 -4.74
N LEU A 99 -2.43 -9.99 -5.48
CA LEU A 99 -3.23 -11.08 -4.95
C LEU A 99 -2.51 -12.41 -5.20
N SER A 100 -2.68 -13.33 -4.28
CA SER A 100 -2.22 -14.71 -4.36
C SER A 100 -3.32 -15.62 -3.85
N GLU A 101 -3.24 -16.92 -4.10
CA GLU A 101 -4.17 -17.92 -3.57
C GLU A 101 -4.37 -17.80 -2.04
N PHE A 102 -3.34 -17.30 -1.33
CA PHE A 102 -3.38 -17.15 0.12
C PHE A 102 -4.19 -15.94 0.59
N ASN A 103 -4.04 -14.77 -0.06
CA ASN A 103 -4.63 -13.51 0.42
C ASN A 103 -5.87 -13.06 -0.36
N GLU A 104 -6.13 -13.59 -1.53
CA GLU A 104 -7.18 -13.17 -2.46
C GLU A 104 -8.56 -13.12 -1.79
N ALA A 105 -8.98 -14.20 -1.15
CA ALA A 105 -10.31 -14.27 -0.55
C ALA A 105 -10.53 -13.19 0.52
N VAL A 106 -9.50 -12.88 1.30
CA VAL A 106 -9.56 -11.87 2.36
C VAL A 106 -9.55 -10.46 1.77
N LEU A 107 -8.66 -10.19 0.81
CA LEU A 107 -8.54 -8.87 0.20
C LEU A 107 -9.76 -8.54 -0.67
N LEU A 108 -10.28 -9.48 -1.46
CA LEU A 108 -11.49 -9.26 -2.26
C LEU A 108 -12.74 -9.05 -1.39
N LYS A 109 -12.81 -9.69 -0.21
CA LYS A 109 -13.86 -9.39 0.76
C LYS A 109 -13.74 -7.95 1.27
N LEU A 110 -12.54 -7.52 1.64
CA LEU A 110 -12.26 -6.18 2.13
C LEU A 110 -12.57 -5.12 1.06
N PHE A 111 -12.21 -5.38 -0.19
CA PHE A 111 -12.53 -4.47 -1.31
C PHE A 111 -14.04 -4.28 -1.47
N ARG A 112 -14.82 -5.37 -1.40
CA ARG A 112 -16.29 -5.28 -1.44
C ARG A 112 -16.87 -4.50 -0.26
N GLU A 113 -16.33 -4.68 0.95
CA GLU A 113 -16.76 -3.93 2.14
C GLU A 113 -16.48 -2.42 2.01
N TYR A 114 -15.46 -2.05 1.24
CA TYR A 114 -15.03 -0.67 1.01
C TYR A 114 -15.50 -0.09 -0.33
N ASP A 115 -16.32 -0.81 -1.07
CA ASP A 115 -16.81 -0.42 -2.40
C ASP A 115 -15.67 -0.12 -3.39
N LEU A 116 -14.62 -0.96 -3.35
CA LEU A 116 -13.47 -0.89 -4.23
C LEU A 116 -13.55 -2.01 -5.27
N GLU A 117 -13.21 -1.67 -6.52
CA GLU A 117 -13.05 -2.63 -7.61
C GLU A 117 -11.58 -3.06 -7.73
N PHE A 118 -11.37 -4.31 -8.09
CA PHE A 118 -10.05 -4.87 -8.40
C PHE A 118 -10.01 -5.31 -9.85
N GLU A 119 -8.99 -4.85 -10.57
CA GLU A 119 -8.69 -5.26 -11.94
C GLU A 119 -7.30 -5.90 -11.99
N GLU A 120 -7.22 -7.10 -12.56
CA GLU A 120 -5.95 -7.79 -12.76
C GLU A 120 -5.16 -7.13 -13.89
N LEU A 121 -3.94 -6.69 -13.61
CA LEU A 121 -3.04 -6.14 -14.62
C LEU A 121 -2.27 -7.25 -15.34
N PHE A 122 -1.72 -8.18 -14.60
CA PHE A 122 -1.01 -9.36 -15.10
C PHE A 122 -0.77 -10.37 -13.98
N ALA A 123 -0.56 -11.63 -14.34
CA ALA A 123 -0.07 -12.66 -13.45
C ALA A 123 1.42 -12.90 -13.67
N CYS A 124 2.15 -13.22 -12.60
CA CYS A 124 3.58 -13.52 -12.67
C CYS A 124 3.97 -14.60 -11.67
N ASP A 125 5.07 -15.26 -11.95
CA ASP A 125 5.68 -16.21 -11.02
C ASP A 125 6.44 -15.49 -9.91
N THR A 126 6.63 -16.17 -8.80
CA THR A 126 7.41 -15.68 -7.67
C THR A 126 8.89 -16.00 -7.86
N TYR A 127 9.74 -15.01 -7.67
CA TYR A 127 11.19 -15.14 -7.75
C TYR A 127 11.86 -14.76 -6.44
N VAL A 128 13.01 -15.38 -6.18
CA VAL A 128 13.87 -14.98 -5.06
C VAL A 128 14.71 -13.78 -5.45
N TYR A 129 14.59 -12.70 -4.69
CA TYR A 129 15.42 -11.51 -4.89
C TYR A 129 16.72 -11.63 -4.09
N LEU A 130 17.86 -11.64 -4.78
CA LEU A 130 19.18 -11.76 -4.20
C LEU A 130 20.12 -10.69 -4.74
N TRP A 131 21.07 -10.23 -3.91
CA TRP A 131 22.12 -9.38 -4.41
C TRP A 131 23.11 -10.19 -5.28
N LYS A 132 23.79 -9.55 -6.23
CA LYS A 132 24.62 -10.22 -7.26
C LYS A 132 25.75 -11.09 -6.70
N GLY A 133 26.26 -10.80 -5.51
CA GLY A 133 27.33 -11.58 -4.87
C GLY A 133 26.82 -12.65 -3.90
N HIS A 134 25.49 -12.88 -3.83
CA HIS A 134 24.94 -13.92 -2.97
C HIS A 134 25.39 -15.31 -3.45
N PRO A 135 25.76 -16.25 -2.54
CA PRO A 135 26.21 -17.59 -2.92
C PRO A 135 25.26 -18.35 -3.85
N LEU A 136 23.95 -18.12 -3.73
CA LEU A 136 22.93 -18.73 -4.57
C LEU A 136 22.62 -17.94 -5.86
N ALA A 137 23.23 -16.78 -6.07
CA ALA A 137 22.86 -15.90 -7.21
C ALA A 137 23.18 -16.49 -8.60
N ALA A 138 24.05 -17.47 -8.68
CA ALA A 138 24.39 -18.15 -9.94
C ALA A 138 23.44 -19.31 -10.27
N GLN A 139 22.55 -19.69 -9.37
CA GLN A 139 21.62 -20.80 -9.59
C GLN A 139 20.40 -20.31 -10.42
N SER A 140 19.93 -21.13 -11.32
CA SER A 140 18.72 -20.87 -12.11
C SER A 140 17.44 -21.21 -11.39
N GLN A 141 17.53 -22.08 -10.38
CA GLN A 141 16.44 -22.47 -9.50
C GLN A 141 16.96 -22.59 -8.07
N ILE A 142 16.20 -22.15 -7.11
CA ILE A 142 16.53 -22.16 -5.70
C ILE A 142 15.35 -22.78 -4.95
N CYS A 143 15.60 -23.78 -4.12
CA CYS A 143 14.56 -24.36 -3.28
C CYS A 143 14.51 -23.68 -1.89
N MET A 144 13.37 -23.76 -1.21
CA MET A 144 13.19 -23.15 0.10
C MET A 144 14.19 -23.65 1.15
N ALA A 145 14.58 -24.93 1.09
CA ALA A 145 15.56 -25.50 2.02
C ALA A 145 16.94 -24.83 1.90
N GLU A 146 17.34 -24.38 0.72
CA GLU A 146 18.62 -23.69 0.51
C GLU A 146 18.58 -22.26 1.08
N LEU A 147 17.38 -21.66 1.17
CA LEU A 147 17.19 -20.32 1.74
C LEU A 147 17.20 -20.32 3.27
N GLU A 148 16.98 -21.45 3.94
CA GLU A 148 16.96 -21.55 5.41
C GLU A 148 18.28 -21.14 6.07
N GLU A 149 19.40 -21.27 5.37
CA GLU A 149 20.71 -20.86 5.87
C GLU A 149 20.91 -19.35 5.88
N TYR A 150 20.03 -18.59 5.20
CA TYR A 150 20.13 -17.15 5.04
C TYR A 150 18.99 -16.43 5.76
N PRO A 151 19.19 -15.18 6.18
CA PRO A 151 18.11 -14.38 6.72
C PRO A 151 17.13 -13.96 5.61
N CYS A 152 15.84 -14.01 5.92
CA CYS A 152 14.79 -13.44 5.07
C CYS A 152 14.56 -11.97 5.43
N LEU A 153 14.55 -11.10 4.44
CA LEU A 153 14.14 -9.72 4.59
C LEU A 153 12.63 -9.64 4.34
N VAL A 154 11.90 -9.04 5.28
CA VAL A 154 10.46 -8.83 5.20
C VAL A 154 10.10 -7.39 5.51
N PHE A 155 9.03 -6.88 4.92
CA PHE A 155 8.52 -5.55 5.21
C PHE A 155 7.46 -5.59 6.31
N GLU A 156 7.59 -4.72 7.33
CA GLU A 156 6.61 -4.62 8.40
C GLU A 156 5.33 -3.94 7.92
N GLN A 157 4.19 -4.56 8.22
CA GLN A 157 2.87 -4.05 7.88
C GLN A 157 2.26 -3.17 8.99
N GLY A 158 3.11 -2.62 9.85
CA GLY A 158 2.72 -1.68 10.91
C GLY A 158 1.72 -2.27 11.90
N LYS A 159 0.72 -1.47 12.30
CA LYS A 159 -0.30 -1.87 13.28
C LYS A 159 -1.22 -2.99 12.78
N ASN A 160 -1.38 -3.12 11.48
CA ASN A 160 -2.20 -4.14 10.83
C ASN A 160 -1.36 -5.31 10.32
N ASN A 161 -0.45 -5.81 11.16
CA ASN A 161 0.48 -6.87 10.84
C ASN A 161 -0.23 -8.23 10.69
N SER A 162 -1.04 -8.35 9.63
CA SER A 162 -1.68 -9.59 9.22
C SER A 162 -0.85 -10.25 8.12
N PHE A 163 -0.71 -11.56 8.15
CA PHE A 163 -0.07 -12.33 7.06
C PHE A 163 -0.73 -12.11 5.69
N TYR A 164 -2.01 -11.77 5.67
CA TYR A 164 -2.73 -11.45 4.42
C TYR A 164 -2.30 -10.12 3.80
N PHE A 165 -1.68 -9.23 4.58
CA PHE A 165 -1.15 -7.96 4.11
C PHE A 165 0.35 -8.00 3.82
N ALA A 166 1.03 -9.10 4.13
CA ALA A 166 2.45 -9.25 3.86
C ALA A 166 2.76 -9.10 2.37
N GLU A 167 3.87 -8.47 2.06
CA GLU A 167 4.34 -8.27 0.69
C GLU A 167 5.08 -9.50 0.15
N GLU A 168 5.45 -10.41 1.04
CA GLU A 168 6.18 -11.61 0.71
C GLU A 168 5.22 -12.79 0.48
N MET A 169 5.38 -13.47 -0.66
CA MET A 169 4.55 -14.63 -1.05
C MET A 169 4.57 -15.79 -0.07
N LYS A 170 5.64 -15.94 0.69
CA LYS A 170 5.81 -17.00 1.69
C LYS A 170 5.77 -16.47 3.12
N SER A 171 4.90 -15.51 3.37
CA SER A 171 4.75 -14.85 4.68
C SER A 171 4.41 -15.80 5.83
N THR A 172 3.80 -16.96 5.55
CA THR A 172 3.46 -17.99 6.53
C THR A 172 4.58 -19.01 6.78
N TYR A 173 5.69 -18.91 6.05
CA TYR A 173 6.84 -19.82 6.26
C TYR A 173 7.59 -19.43 7.53
N GLU A 174 7.98 -20.41 8.34
CA GLU A 174 8.74 -20.19 9.57
C GLU A 174 10.23 -20.03 9.25
N TYR A 175 10.66 -18.80 8.99
CA TYR A 175 12.06 -18.48 8.77
C TYR A 175 12.84 -18.48 10.07
N LYS A 176 13.99 -19.19 10.12
CA LYS A 176 14.87 -19.21 11.29
C LYS A 176 15.49 -17.84 11.60
N ARG A 177 15.69 -17.01 10.58
CA ARG A 177 16.28 -15.67 10.68
C ARG A 177 15.48 -14.70 9.85
N ILE A 178 15.02 -13.63 10.47
CA ILE A 178 14.22 -12.58 9.81
C ILE A 178 14.85 -11.23 10.08
N ILE A 179 14.99 -10.44 9.05
CA ILE A 179 15.30 -9.02 9.13
C ILE A 179 14.05 -8.27 8.72
N LYS A 180 13.52 -7.48 9.62
CA LYS A 180 12.35 -6.65 9.36
C LYS A 180 12.80 -5.26 8.93
N ALA A 181 12.25 -4.79 7.81
CA ALA A 181 12.41 -3.43 7.34
C ALA A 181 11.10 -2.68 7.55
N ASP A 182 11.19 -1.48 8.07
CA ASP A 182 10.09 -0.53 8.14
C ASP A 182 10.21 0.40 6.94
N ASP A 183 9.09 0.60 6.24
CA ASP A 183 9.02 1.52 5.11
C ASP A 183 8.89 2.96 5.64
N ARG A 184 9.76 3.84 5.17
CA ARG A 184 9.73 5.26 5.51
C ARG A 184 9.79 6.12 4.27
#